data_7e4c1613c35526bd102cea8457d80219
#
_entry.id   7e4c1613c35526bd102cea8457d80219
#
_cell.length_a   1.000
_cell.length_b   1.000
_cell.length_c   1.000
_cell.angle_alpha   90.00
_cell.angle_beta   90.00
_cell.angle_gamma   90.00
#
_symmetry.space_group_name_H-M   'P 1'
#
loop_
_entity.id
_entity.type
_entity.pdbx_description
1 polymer ?
#
loop_
_entity_poly.entity_id
_entity_poly.type
_entity_poly.pdbx_seq_one_letter_code
_entity_poly.pdbx_strand_id
1 'polypeptide(L)'
;WAIKANAIWFLDDFTELNGATEYIPGTHKLKYKPSPKDNEECEVIKACGPAGSVLISHGALWHRAGANISGKPRVALLCSMAASYALEIAHEEDQSLIISQKVIEGLSEKVKQIIGVGHGIKAGSMVEHLE
;
A
#
# COMPACT_ATOMS: atom_id res chain seq x y z
N TRP A 1 -12.95 8.11 9.47
CA TRP A 1 -12.80 6.67 9.28
C TRP A 1 -11.86 6.44 8.11
N ALA A 2 -10.82 5.61 8.30
CA ALA A 2 -9.96 5.19 7.22
C ALA A 2 -10.66 4.09 6.42
N ILE A 3 -11.05 4.40 5.19
CA ILE A 3 -11.59 3.41 4.26
C ILE A 3 -10.46 2.52 3.71
N LYS A 4 -9.26 3.09 3.60
CA LYS A 4 -8.06 2.45 3.07
C LYS A 4 -6.86 2.74 3.96
N ALA A 5 -6.03 1.72 4.19
CA ALA A 5 -4.73 1.84 4.84
C ALA A 5 -3.65 1.23 3.94
N ASN A 6 -2.49 1.84 3.95
CA ASN A 6 -1.32 1.33 3.23
C ASN A 6 -0.24 0.92 4.23
N ALA A 7 0.42 -0.19 3.97
CA ALA A 7 1.61 -0.63 4.68
C ALA A 7 2.76 -0.78 3.67
N ILE A 8 3.89 -0.18 3.96
CA ILE A 8 5.12 -0.31 3.18
C ILE A 8 6.15 -0.99 4.06
N TRP A 9 6.49 -2.24 3.75
CA TRP A 9 7.52 -3.01 4.42
C TRP A 9 8.87 -2.72 3.79
N PHE A 10 9.82 -2.30 4.59
CA PHE A 10 11.18 -1.99 4.15
C PHE A 10 11.96 -3.29 4.04
N LEU A 11 12.25 -3.73 2.82
CA LEU A 11 13.10 -4.89 2.57
C LEU A 11 14.59 -4.49 2.55
N ASP A 12 14.86 -3.22 2.26
CA ASP A 12 16.15 -2.56 2.42
C ASP A 12 16.00 -1.39 3.39
N ASP A 13 17.12 -0.84 3.87
CA ASP A 13 17.11 0.41 4.62
C ASP A 13 16.55 1.54 3.74
N PHE A 14 15.63 2.35 4.29
CA PHE A 14 15.16 3.57 3.64
C PHE A 14 15.93 4.76 4.18
N THR A 15 16.60 5.48 3.29
CA THR A 15 17.47 6.61 3.61
C THR A 15 17.07 7.86 2.83
N GLU A 16 17.63 8.99 3.21
CA GLU A 16 17.45 10.26 2.51
C GLU A 16 17.82 10.19 1.02
N LEU A 17 18.76 9.31 0.64
CA LEU A 17 19.36 9.26 -0.68
C LEU A 17 18.78 8.17 -1.58
N ASN A 18 18.13 7.13 -1.03
CA ASN A 18 17.72 5.97 -1.81
C ASN A 18 16.21 5.94 -2.15
N GLY A 19 15.55 7.11 -2.10
CA GLY A 19 14.17 7.23 -2.53
C GLY A 19 13.17 6.80 -1.46
N ALA A 20 13.45 7.07 -0.17
CA ALA A 20 12.49 6.90 0.90
C ALA A 20 11.18 7.61 0.55
N THR A 21 10.06 6.99 0.88
CA THR A 21 8.73 7.56 0.64
C THR A 21 8.61 8.92 1.33
N GLU A 22 8.20 9.91 0.56
CA GLU A 22 7.91 11.26 1.05
C GLU A 22 6.43 11.42 1.32
N TYR A 23 6.08 12.09 2.43
CA TYR A 23 4.69 12.34 2.80
C TYR A 23 4.52 13.68 3.50
N ILE A 24 3.28 14.21 3.46
CA ILE A 24 2.91 15.46 4.13
C ILE A 24 1.95 15.13 5.27
N PRO A 25 2.39 15.28 6.53
CA PRO A 25 1.58 14.95 7.71
C PRO A 25 0.25 15.70 7.74
N GLY A 26 -0.80 15.04 8.22
CA GLY A 26 -2.12 15.66 8.42
C GLY A 26 -3.00 15.79 7.19
N THR A 27 -2.46 15.60 5.98
CA THR A 27 -3.17 15.81 4.71
C THR A 27 -4.31 14.83 4.47
N HIS A 28 -4.34 13.68 5.14
CA HIS A 28 -5.46 12.75 5.10
C HIS A 28 -6.80 13.35 5.58
N LYS A 29 -6.76 14.51 6.26
CA LYS A 29 -7.93 15.26 6.71
C LYS A 29 -8.47 16.22 5.63
N LEU A 30 -7.69 16.46 4.58
CA LEU A 30 -8.06 17.37 3.50
C LEU A 30 -9.02 16.67 2.54
N LYS A 31 -9.94 17.46 1.98
CA LYS A 31 -10.99 16.95 1.07
C LYS A 31 -10.68 17.22 -0.41
N TYR A 32 -9.44 17.58 -0.73
CA TYR A 32 -8.98 17.87 -2.10
C TYR A 32 -7.67 17.14 -2.39
N LYS A 33 -7.36 17.01 -3.67
CA LYS A 33 -6.12 16.37 -4.14
C LYS A 33 -4.95 17.37 -4.07
N PRO A 34 -3.70 16.90 -3.86
CA PRO A 34 -2.53 17.77 -3.84
C PRO A 34 -2.37 18.53 -5.15
N SER A 35 -1.90 19.76 -5.04
CA SER A 35 -1.49 20.60 -6.16
C SER A 35 0.02 20.86 -6.10
N PRO A 36 0.66 21.35 -7.17
CA PRO A 36 2.08 21.70 -7.14
C PRO A 36 2.45 22.70 -6.04
N LYS A 37 1.54 23.65 -5.72
CA LYS A 37 1.76 24.65 -4.66
C LYS A 37 1.86 24.02 -3.27
N ASP A 38 1.09 22.99 -3.00
CA ASP A 38 1.12 22.32 -1.70
C ASP A 38 2.50 21.72 -1.39
N ASN A 39 3.26 21.32 -2.42
CA ASN A 39 4.63 20.82 -2.24
C ASN A 39 5.64 21.91 -1.85
N GLU A 40 5.35 23.18 -2.16
CA GLU A 40 6.21 24.31 -1.84
C GLU A 40 5.89 24.89 -0.46
N GLU A 41 4.62 24.78 -0.04
CA GLU A 41 4.11 25.40 1.19
C GLU A 41 4.08 24.44 2.39
N CYS A 42 4.11 23.13 2.16
CA CYS A 42 3.98 22.12 3.20
C CYS A 42 5.31 21.46 3.54
N GLU A 43 5.49 21.12 4.80
CA GLU A 43 6.62 20.31 5.25
C GLU A 43 6.51 18.88 4.72
N VAL A 44 7.48 18.47 3.90
CA VAL A 44 7.60 17.11 3.39
C VAL A 44 8.54 16.30 4.28
N ILE A 45 8.07 15.17 4.76
CA ILE A 45 8.86 14.27 5.61
C ILE A 45 9.20 13.01 4.83
N LYS A 46 10.41 12.50 4.98
CA LYS A 46 10.86 11.23 4.41
C LYS A 46 10.73 10.10 5.44
N ALA A 47 10.14 9.00 5.02
CA ALA A 47 10.01 7.80 5.85
C ALA A 47 11.31 7.00 5.84
N CYS A 48 12.33 7.46 6.55
CA CYS A 48 13.59 6.75 6.72
C CYS A 48 13.51 5.73 7.86
N GLY A 49 14.19 4.60 7.70
CA GLY A 49 14.26 3.55 8.71
C GLY A 49 15.03 2.32 8.23
N PRO A 50 15.43 1.42 9.14
CA PRO A 50 16.14 0.21 8.78
C PRO A 50 15.25 -0.83 8.09
N ALA A 51 15.85 -1.73 7.35
CA ALA A 51 15.19 -2.94 6.84
C ALA A 51 14.45 -3.67 7.97
N GLY A 52 13.29 -4.24 7.65
CA GLY A 52 12.37 -4.83 8.62
C GLY A 52 11.38 -3.85 9.25
N SER A 53 11.53 -2.54 9.04
CA SER A 53 10.54 -1.54 9.44
C SER A 53 9.29 -1.62 8.58
N VAL A 54 8.17 -1.11 9.11
CA VAL A 54 6.93 -0.92 8.35
C VAL A 54 6.40 0.50 8.53
N LEU A 55 6.11 1.18 7.42
CA LEU A 55 5.37 2.43 7.40
C LEU A 55 3.89 2.13 7.20
N ILE A 56 3.05 2.46 8.18
CA ILE A 56 1.59 2.34 8.07
C ILE A 56 1.02 3.74 7.92
N SER A 57 0.18 3.93 6.90
CA SER A 57 -0.41 5.23 6.60
C SER A 57 -1.89 5.14 6.25
N HIS A 58 -2.61 6.22 6.49
CA HIS A 58 -3.98 6.40 6.00
C HIS A 58 -3.98 6.48 4.46
N GLY A 59 -4.93 5.83 3.79
CA GLY A 59 -4.97 5.78 2.32
C GLY A 59 -5.09 7.15 1.64
N ALA A 60 -5.63 8.15 2.33
CA ALA A 60 -5.74 9.52 1.82
C ALA A 60 -4.56 10.43 2.21
N LEU A 61 -3.51 9.90 2.86
CA LEU A 61 -2.31 10.68 3.16
C LEU A 61 -1.58 11.00 1.85
N TRP A 62 -1.28 12.27 1.63
CA TRP A 62 -0.49 12.68 0.46
C TRP A 62 0.93 12.15 0.60
N HIS A 63 1.36 11.42 -0.41
CA HIS A 63 2.67 10.80 -0.44
C HIS A 63 3.15 10.63 -1.88
N ARG A 64 4.46 10.48 -2.02
CA ARG A 64 5.10 10.18 -3.31
C ARG A 64 6.37 9.36 -3.10
N ALA A 65 6.88 8.79 -4.17
CA ALA A 65 8.22 8.22 -4.16
C ALA A 65 9.25 9.35 -4.06
N GLY A 66 10.20 9.22 -3.15
CA GLY A 66 11.38 10.10 -3.10
C GLY A 66 12.33 9.81 -4.27
N ALA A 67 13.16 10.78 -4.61
CA ALA A 67 14.21 10.59 -5.61
C ALA A 67 15.27 9.62 -5.08
N ASN A 68 15.60 8.59 -5.86
CA ASN A 68 16.70 7.69 -5.56
C ASN A 68 17.96 8.15 -6.29
N ILE A 69 18.88 8.75 -5.55
CA ILE A 69 20.16 9.22 -6.04
C ILE A 69 21.35 8.38 -5.54
N SER A 70 21.06 7.24 -4.89
CA SER A 70 22.08 6.34 -4.33
C SER A 70 22.80 5.50 -5.38
N GLY A 71 22.28 5.44 -6.60
CA GLY A 71 22.79 4.56 -7.67
C GLY A 71 22.51 3.07 -7.45
N LYS A 72 21.72 2.70 -6.42
CA LYS A 72 21.34 1.32 -6.10
C LYS A 72 19.82 1.18 -6.02
N PRO A 73 19.25 0.03 -6.40
CA PRO A 73 17.84 -0.22 -6.16
C PRO A 73 17.52 -0.25 -4.67
N ARG A 74 16.28 0.08 -4.33
CA ARG A 74 15.71 -0.04 -3.00
C ARG A 74 14.38 -0.79 -3.11
N VAL A 75 14.26 -1.88 -2.38
CA VAL A 75 13.12 -2.80 -2.47
C VAL A 75 12.17 -2.60 -1.29
N ALA A 76 10.88 -2.62 -1.58
CA ALA A 76 9.81 -2.57 -0.59
C ALA A 76 8.68 -3.52 -0.99
N LEU A 77 7.96 -4.01 0.00
CA LEU A 77 6.70 -4.70 -0.20
C LEU A 77 5.56 -3.74 0.16
N LEU A 78 4.70 -3.46 -0.81
CA LEU A 78 3.52 -2.61 -0.60
C LEU A 78 2.30 -3.48 -0.37
N CYS A 79 1.55 -3.16 0.68
CA CYS A 79 0.27 -3.78 0.98
C CYS A 79 -0.78 -2.69 1.13
N SER A 80 -1.84 -2.76 0.35
CA SER A 80 -2.96 -1.84 0.42
C SER A 80 -4.18 -2.59 0.92
N MET A 81 -4.72 -2.17 2.06
CA MET A 81 -5.88 -2.75 2.69
C MET A 81 -7.05 -1.76 2.60
N ALA A 82 -8.18 -2.20 2.10
CA ALA A 82 -9.40 -1.41 2.03
C ALA A 82 -10.56 -2.18 2.66
N ALA A 83 -11.55 -1.45 3.14
CA ALA A 83 -12.82 -2.06 3.52
C ALA A 83 -13.46 -2.68 2.27
N SER A 84 -14.09 -3.85 2.40
CA SER A 84 -14.62 -4.62 1.27
C SER A 84 -15.55 -3.82 0.36
N TYR A 85 -16.42 -3.00 0.94
CA TYR A 85 -17.34 -2.13 0.19
C TYR A 85 -16.62 -1.02 -0.59
N ALA A 86 -15.40 -0.68 -0.21
CA ALA A 86 -14.62 0.36 -0.89
C ALA A 86 -13.89 -0.18 -2.12
N LEU A 87 -13.67 -1.49 -2.21
CA LEU A 87 -13.10 -2.14 -3.39
C LEU A 87 -14.05 -2.07 -4.58
N GLU A 88 -15.37 -2.10 -4.35
CA GLU A 88 -16.37 -1.95 -5.42
C GLU A 88 -16.39 -0.54 -6.02
N ILE A 89 -15.98 0.47 -5.25
CA ILE A 89 -15.95 1.87 -5.68
C ILE A 89 -14.64 2.20 -6.41
N ALA A 90 -13.60 1.49 -6.08
CA ALA A 90 -12.26 1.70 -6.64
C ALA A 90 -12.03 0.91 -7.95
N HIS A 91 -13.03 0.84 -8.81
CA HIS A 91 -13.00 0.16 -10.10
C HIS A 91 -11.94 0.70 -11.05
N GLU A 92 -10.71 0.62 -10.66
CA GLU A 92 -9.63 0.74 -11.61
C GLU A 92 -8.97 -0.64 -11.72
N GLU A 93 -9.36 -1.32 -12.79
CA GLU A 93 -8.66 -2.44 -13.42
C GLU A 93 -8.31 -3.62 -12.49
N ASP A 94 -9.06 -4.71 -12.66
CA ASP A 94 -8.70 -6.09 -12.34
C ASP A 94 -7.49 -6.31 -11.42
N GLN A 95 -7.60 -5.89 -10.19
CA GLN A 95 -6.64 -6.30 -9.17
C GLN A 95 -7.08 -7.63 -8.56
N SER A 96 -7.29 -8.61 -9.40
CA SER A 96 -7.53 -9.99 -8.97
C SER A 96 -6.27 -10.51 -8.32
N LEU A 97 -6.35 -10.80 -7.02
CA LEU A 97 -5.27 -11.51 -6.35
C LEU A 97 -5.32 -12.98 -6.78
N ILE A 98 -4.39 -13.37 -7.64
CA ILE A 98 -4.26 -14.76 -8.10
C ILE A 98 -3.36 -15.50 -7.12
N ILE A 99 -3.92 -16.45 -6.38
CA ILE A 99 -3.19 -17.27 -5.41
C ILE A 99 -3.50 -18.74 -5.72
N SER A 100 -2.47 -19.58 -5.79
CA SER A 100 -2.67 -21.01 -6.00
C SER A 100 -3.39 -21.65 -4.81
N GLN A 101 -4.23 -22.66 -5.07
CA GLN A 101 -4.98 -23.40 -4.05
C GLN A 101 -4.06 -23.96 -2.95
N LYS A 102 -2.89 -24.48 -3.34
CA LYS A 102 -1.87 -25.00 -2.42
C LYS A 102 -1.40 -23.94 -1.40
N VAL A 103 -1.25 -22.69 -1.83
CA VAL A 103 -0.87 -21.59 -0.94
C VAL A 103 -2.03 -21.27 0.01
N ILE A 104 -3.26 -21.19 -0.51
CA ILE A 104 -4.46 -20.90 0.29
C ILE A 104 -4.65 -21.94 1.41
N GLU A 105 -4.45 -23.21 1.11
CA GLU A 105 -4.57 -24.30 2.09
C GLU A 105 -3.59 -24.15 3.28
N GLY A 106 -2.40 -23.62 3.01
CA GLY A 106 -1.39 -23.34 4.03
C GLY A 106 -1.60 -22.06 4.86
N LEU A 107 -2.58 -21.21 4.51
CA LEU A 107 -2.83 -19.96 5.21
C LEU A 107 -3.69 -20.14 6.45
N SER A 108 -3.42 -19.34 7.49
CA SER A 108 -4.32 -19.26 8.64
C SER A 108 -5.68 -18.66 8.24
N GLU A 109 -6.75 -19.01 8.96
CA GLU A 109 -8.10 -18.48 8.70
C GLU A 109 -8.14 -16.93 8.74
N LYS A 110 -7.35 -16.34 9.62
CA LYS A 110 -7.23 -14.87 9.69
C LYS A 110 -6.63 -14.28 8.41
N VAL A 111 -5.62 -14.91 7.83
CA VAL A 111 -5.03 -14.46 6.57
C VAL A 111 -6.00 -14.68 5.42
N LYS A 112 -6.68 -15.82 5.35
CA LYS A 112 -7.74 -16.11 4.37
C LYS A 112 -8.82 -15.02 4.41
N GLN A 113 -9.27 -14.64 5.61
CA GLN A 113 -10.24 -13.56 5.79
C GLN A 113 -9.71 -12.21 5.27
N ILE A 114 -8.45 -11.86 5.58
CA ILE A 114 -7.85 -10.59 5.15
C ILE A 114 -7.76 -10.49 3.63
N ILE A 115 -7.42 -11.59 2.95
CA ILE A 115 -7.31 -11.64 1.48
C ILE A 115 -8.65 -11.93 0.79
N GLY A 116 -9.75 -12.04 1.54
CA GLY A 116 -11.10 -12.16 1.01
C GLY A 116 -11.53 -13.57 0.59
N VAL A 117 -10.79 -14.62 0.96
CA VAL A 117 -11.19 -16.00 0.64
C VAL A 117 -12.52 -16.34 1.33
N GLY A 118 -13.53 -16.73 0.54
CA GLY A 118 -14.84 -17.13 1.04
C GLY A 118 -15.78 -16.00 1.48
N HIS A 119 -15.39 -14.75 1.36
CA HIS A 119 -16.18 -13.59 1.77
C HIS A 119 -16.93 -12.90 0.61
N GLY A 120 -17.42 -13.67 -0.37
CA GLY A 120 -18.56 -13.31 -1.24
C GLY A 120 -18.50 -12.03 -2.06
N ILE A 121 -17.43 -11.29 -2.04
CA ILE A 121 -17.25 -10.20 -2.96
C ILE A 121 -16.66 -10.79 -4.22
N LYS A 122 -17.47 -10.77 -5.29
CA LYS A 122 -17.02 -11.21 -6.63
C LYS A 122 -15.88 -10.34 -7.21
N ALA A 123 -15.49 -9.30 -6.51
CA ALA A 123 -14.37 -8.46 -6.86
C ALA A 123 -13.09 -9.26 -6.61
N GLY A 124 -12.63 -9.95 -7.62
CA GLY A 124 -11.25 -10.29 -7.80
C GLY A 124 -10.69 -11.49 -7.08
N SER A 125 -11.46 -12.40 -6.54
CA SER A 125 -10.93 -13.70 -6.14
C SER A 125 -11.08 -14.71 -7.28
N MET A 126 -10.37 -14.52 -8.37
CA MET A 126 -10.16 -15.63 -9.28
C MET A 126 -9.05 -16.50 -8.71
N VAL A 127 -9.47 -17.55 -8.03
CA VAL A 127 -8.60 -18.70 -7.80
C VAL A 127 -8.58 -19.46 -9.12
N GLU A 128 -7.67 -19.14 -10.01
CA GLU A 128 -7.40 -20.00 -11.15
C GLU A 128 -6.58 -21.19 -10.63
N HIS A 129 -7.07 -22.36 -10.95
CA HIS A 129 -6.33 -23.61 -10.79
C HIS A 129 -5.16 -23.58 -11.77
N LEU A 130 -4.01 -23.11 -11.31
CA LEU A 130 -2.76 -23.35 -11.99
C LEU A 130 -2.34 -24.78 -11.61
N GLU A 131 -2.59 -25.72 -12.52
CA GLU A 131 -2.01 -27.08 -12.46
C GLU A 131 -0.49 -27.04 -12.63
#